data_5cf032bb5470451bc300889212f79b89
#
_entry.id   5cf032bb5470451bc300889212f79b89
#
_cell.length_a   1.000
_cell.length_b   1.000
_cell.length_c   1.000
_cell.angle_alpha   90.00
_cell.angle_beta   90.00
_cell.angle_gamma   90.00
#
_symmetry.space_group_name_H-M   'P 1'
#
loop_
_entity.id
_entity.type
_entity.pdbx_description
1 polymer ?
#
loop_
_entity_poly.entity_id
_entity_poly.type
_entity_poly.pdbx_seq_one_letter_code
_entity_poly.pdbx_strand_id
1 'polypeptide(L)'
;MSWYSKYLSIYDKPFDEVPSDIIESTRSRLASMQSPEPLVSVVVIAYNEAKRLSACLWSLSELQSVYPLEILGVNNHSCDETEQVYQAFGIPYFNEQRKSPGYARQCGLDHSRGQYHFFIDADTFYPPLYVDILMQTLQKKEVSCVGAFWSYYPDAHHSYWGLKVFEFIRDTFLFVQHFKRPELCIRGMVFAFNATYARQEQIRTDIRRGEDGSLALALKKYGRIAFVRNRQARPVTGYGTLGNGSLFASLLKRTQIQMKGISRIFFKTEKYEDSEDNLVGS
;
A
#
# COMPACT_ATOMS: atom_id res chain seq x y z
N MET A 1 -4.45 -15.59 18.97
CA MET A 1 -5.08 -14.48 18.21
C MET A 1 -4.11 -13.98 17.17
N SER A 2 -4.60 -13.59 15.99
CA SER A 2 -3.75 -12.95 14.98
C SER A 2 -3.36 -11.53 15.45
N TRP A 3 -2.18 -11.06 15.06
CA TRP A 3 -1.65 -9.76 15.48
C TRP A 3 -2.58 -8.58 15.12
N TYR A 4 -3.38 -8.72 14.06
CA TYR A 4 -4.28 -7.68 13.55
C TYR A 4 -5.70 -7.73 14.15
N SER A 5 -6.04 -8.79 14.92
CA SER A 5 -7.44 -9.02 15.37
C SER A 5 -8.05 -7.84 16.12
N LYS A 6 -7.24 -7.10 16.89
CA LYS A 6 -7.71 -5.95 17.67
C LYS A 6 -8.18 -4.80 16.80
N TYR A 7 -7.55 -4.56 15.64
CA TYR A 7 -7.92 -3.48 14.74
C TYR A 7 -9.27 -3.70 14.07
N LEU A 8 -9.69 -4.98 13.92
CA LEU A 8 -11.01 -5.33 13.40
C LEU A 8 -12.15 -4.86 14.32
N SER A 9 -11.86 -4.52 15.59
CA SER A 9 -12.87 -4.00 16.51
C SER A 9 -13.46 -2.65 16.09
N ILE A 10 -12.72 -1.86 15.32
CA ILE A 10 -13.13 -0.54 14.81
C ILE A 10 -13.12 -0.46 13.27
N TYR A 11 -12.73 -1.52 12.57
CA TYR A 11 -12.69 -1.57 11.12
C TYR A 11 -14.10 -1.66 10.53
N ASP A 12 -14.37 -0.95 9.45
CA ASP A 12 -15.67 -0.80 8.80
C ASP A 12 -16.77 -0.19 9.70
N LYS A 13 -16.38 0.46 10.82
CA LYS A 13 -17.30 1.22 11.68
C LYS A 13 -17.30 2.71 11.34
N PRO A 14 -18.44 3.41 11.54
CA PRO A 14 -18.48 4.87 11.50
C PRO A 14 -17.44 5.49 12.44
N PHE A 15 -16.96 6.67 12.10
CA PHE A 15 -15.88 7.29 12.87
C PHE A 15 -16.33 7.68 14.29
N ASP A 16 -17.58 8.09 14.46
CA ASP A 16 -18.18 8.43 15.75
C ASP A 16 -18.33 7.22 16.72
N GLU A 17 -18.25 6.00 16.20
CA GLU A 17 -18.22 4.75 17.00
C GLU A 17 -16.80 4.35 17.44
N VAL A 18 -15.75 5.05 17.02
CA VAL A 18 -14.38 4.75 17.44
C VAL A 18 -14.15 5.23 18.87
N PRO A 19 -13.77 4.34 19.82
CA PRO A 19 -13.54 4.71 21.20
C PRO A 19 -12.50 5.83 21.36
N SER A 20 -12.80 6.84 22.20
CA SER A 20 -11.91 8.00 22.40
C SER A 20 -10.55 7.63 22.96
N ASP A 21 -10.47 6.62 23.82
CA ASP A 21 -9.21 6.11 24.37
C ASP A 21 -8.30 5.52 23.28
N ILE A 22 -8.87 4.87 22.25
CA ILE A 22 -8.12 4.40 21.07
C ILE A 22 -7.61 5.60 20.28
N ILE A 23 -8.43 6.62 20.05
CA ILE A 23 -8.02 7.83 19.32
C ILE A 23 -6.87 8.53 20.06
N GLU A 24 -7.02 8.80 21.33
CA GLU A 24 -6.04 9.51 22.16
C GLU A 24 -4.71 8.76 22.26
N SER A 25 -4.75 7.45 22.56
CA SER A 25 -3.55 6.63 22.67
C SER A 25 -2.84 6.46 21.33
N THR A 26 -3.58 6.34 20.23
CA THR A 26 -3.02 6.26 18.87
C THR A 26 -2.40 7.60 18.48
N ARG A 27 -3.10 8.72 18.69
CA ARG A 27 -2.61 10.08 18.45
C ARG A 27 -1.29 10.34 19.17
N SER A 28 -1.22 10.00 20.46
CA SER A 28 -0.01 10.17 21.27
C SER A 28 1.18 9.39 20.69
N ARG A 29 0.97 8.13 20.31
CA ARG A 29 2.02 7.30 19.70
C ARG A 29 2.44 7.84 18.33
N LEU A 30 1.50 8.20 17.45
CA LEU A 30 1.80 8.78 16.14
C LEU A 30 2.62 10.08 16.29
N ALA A 31 2.27 10.93 17.25
CA ALA A 31 3.01 12.16 17.51
C ALA A 31 4.45 11.87 17.97
N SER A 32 4.66 10.86 18.82
CA SER A 32 6.00 10.48 19.31
C SER A 32 6.89 9.87 18.22
N MET A 33 6.31 9.37 17.13
CA MET A 33 7.06 8.79 16.00
C MET A 33 7.51 9.83 14.97
N GLN A 34 6.96 11.06 15.01
CA GLN A 34 7.30 12.11 14.04
C GLN A 34 8.72 12.62 14.28
N SER A 35 9.62 12.36 13.34
CA SER A 35 10.97 12.89 13.35
C SER A 35 11.06 14.25 12.65
N PRO A 36 11.81 15.22 13.21
CA PRO A 36 12.10 16.47 12.50
C PRO A 36 12.99 16.24 11.26
N GLU A 37 13.85 15.20 11.30
CA GLU A 37 14.74 14.79 10.21
C GLU A 37 14.47 13.31 9.85
N PRO A 38 13.37 13.01 9.14
CA PRO A 38 13.00 11.64 8.83
C PRO A 38 13.91 11.05 7.75
N LEU A 39 14.34 9.81 7.96
CA LEU A 39 14.92 8.98 6.91
C LEU A 39 13.85 8.31 6.07
N VAL A 40 12.70 8.01 6.69
CA VAL A 40 11.58 7.28 6.08
C VAL A 40 10.31 8.11 6.15
N SER A 41 9.61 8.24 5.02
CA SER A 41 8.24 8.80 4.95
C SER A 41 7.24 7.68 4.72
N VAL A 42 6.32 7.51 5.67
CA VAL A 42 5.20 6.58 5.60
C VAL A 42 3.96 7.38 5.21
N VAL A 43 3.47 7.21 3.98
CA VAL A 43 2.44 8.08 3.42
C VAL A 43 1.16 7.31 3.15
N VAL A 44 0.11 7.67 3.89
CA VAL A 44 -1.23 7.06 3.80
C VAL A 44 -2.07 7.86 2.84
N ILE A 45 -2.53 7.25 1.76
CA ILE A 45 -3.51 7.86 0.86
C ILE A 45 -4.92 7.34 1.18
N ALA A 46 -5.92 8.22 1.19
CA ALA A 46 -7.31 7.85 1.43
C ALA A 46 -8.28 8.57 0.50
N TYR A 47 -9.28 7.83 0.02
CA TYR A 47 -10.42 8.35 -0.72
C TYR A 47 -11.69 7.69 -0.21
N ASN A 48 -12.50 8.42 0.56
CA ASN A 48 -13.71 7.91 1.21
C ASN A 48 -13.46 6.66 2.07
N GLU A 49 -12.46 6.77 2.96
CA GLU A 49 -12.03 5.67 3.84
C GLU A 49 -12.23 5.96 5.33
N ALA A 50 -13.18 6.84 5.69
CA ALA A 50 -13.46 7.22 7.08
C ALA A 50 -13.64 6.01 8.00
N LYS A 51 -14.30 4.94 7.52
CA LYS A 51 -14.59 3.72 8.30
C LYS A 51 -13.38 2.80 8.53
N ARG A 52 -12.29 2.97 7.75
CA ARG A 52 -11.14 2.06 7.77
C ARG A 52 -9.86 2.74 8.20
N LEU A 53 -9.73 4.02 7.88
CA LEU A 53 -8.53 4.81 8.15
C LEU A 53 -8.13 4.80 9.63
N SER A 54 -9.08 4.86 10.57
CA SER A 54 -8.82 4.80 12.02
C SER A 54 -8.06 3.52 12.41
N ALA A 55 -8.46 2.37 11.87
CA ALA A 55 -7.82 1.08 12.14
C ALA A 55 -6.43 0.98 11.49
N CYS A 56 -6.27 1.53 10.28
CA CYS A 56 -4.97 1.66 9.62
C CYS A 56 -4.01 2.50 10.48
N LEU A 57 -4.41 3.70 10.88
CA LEU A 57 -3.61 4.62 11.72
C LEU A 57 -3.27 4.00 13.07
N TRP A 58 -4.20 3.26 13.69
CA TRP A 58 -3.91 2.52 14.90
C TRP A 58 -2.81 1.47 14.66
N SER A 59 -2.86 0.72 13.57
CA SER A 59 -1.80 -0.24 13.24
C SER A 59 -0.45 0.44 12.99
N LEU A 60 -0.44 1.58 12.31
CA LEU A 60 0.78 2.36 12.05
C LEU A 60 1.38 2.95 13.33
N SER A 61 0.54 3.33 14.32
CA SER A 61 1.03 3.83 15.61
C SER A 61 1.79 2.78 16.44
N GLU A 62 1.74 1.53 16.04
CA GLU A 62 2.44 0.41 16.70
C GLU A 62 3.67 -0.06 15.91
N LEU A 63 4.06 0.66 14.88
CA LEU A 63 5.31 0.38 14.18
C LEU A 63 6.49 0.49 15.14
N GLN A 64 7.37 -0.51 15.05
CA GLN A 64 8.64 -0.55 15.76
C GLN A 64 9.73 -0.31 14.72
N SER A 65 10.24 0.90 14.65
CA SER A 65 11.27 1.26 13.69
C SER A 65 12.49 1.84 14.37
N VAL A 66 13.67 1.36 13.99
CA VAL A 66 14.95 1.97 14.38
C VAL A 66 15.31 3.18 13.52
N TYR A 67 14.57 3.38 12.43
CA TYR A 67 14.79 4.50 11.52
C TYR A 67 13.92 5.69 11.93
N PRO A 68 14.47 6.92 11.95
CA PRO A 68 13.66 8.11 12.14
C PRO A 68 12.66 8.24 10.99
N LEU A 69 11.38 8.35 11.33
CA LEU A 69 10.31 8.38 10.33
C LEU A 69 9.35 9.56 10.54
N GLU A 70 8.59 9.86 9.51
CA GLU A 70 7.38 10.67 9.55
C GLU A 70 6.21 9.87 8.99
N ILE A 71 5.02 10.15 9.50
CA ILE A 71 3.77 9.61 8.97
C ILE A 71 2.94 10.78 8.45
N LEU A 72 2.56 10.71 7.16
CA LEU A 72 1.79 11.72 6.46
C LEU A 72 0.49 11.13 5.91
N GLY A 73 -0.56 11.94 5.87
CA GLY A 73 -1.81 11.62 5.21
C GLY A 73 -1.99 12.35 3.88
N VAL A 74 -2.69 11.77 2.93
CA VAL A 74 -3.22 12.47 1.75
C VAL A 74 -4.69 12.14 1.62
N ASN A 75 -5.53 13.17 1.77
CA ASN A 75 -6.96 13.11 1.50
C ASN A 75 -7.20 13.38 0.01
N ASN A 76 -7.55 12.35 -0.75
CA ASN A 76 -7.74 12.45 -2.19
C ASN A 76 -9.20 12.81 -2.54
N HIS A 77 -9.60 14.06 -2.28
CA HIS A 77 -10.92 14.56 -2.64
C HIS A 77 -12.07 13.72 -2.02
N SER A 78 -11.94 13.31 -0.75
CA SER A 78 -13.01 12.60 -0.05
C SER A 78 -14.21 13.51 0.24
N CYS A 79 -15.39 12.92 0.22
CA CYS A 79 -16.66 13.59 0.58
C CYS A 79 -17.31 13.02 1.85
N ASP A 80 -16.64 12.07 2.50
CA ASP A 80 -17.00 11.51 3.81
C ASP A 80 -16.14 12.12 4.93
N GLU A 81 -16.16 11.53 6.11
CA GLU A 81 -15.41 12.00 7.29
C GLU A 81 -13.91 11.67 7.28
N THR A 82 -13.33 11.26 6.14
CA THR A 82 -11.90 10.88 6.03
C THR A 82 -10.96 11.99 6.52
N GLU A 83 -11.25 13.25 6.19
CA GLU A 83 -10.43 14.38 6.63
C GLU A 83 -10.51 14.58 8.16
N GLN A 84 -11.69 14.42 8.75
CA GLN A 84 -11.89 14.50 10.18
C GLN A 84 -11.10 13.41 10.93
N VAL A 85 -10.98 12.22 10.35
CA VAL A 85 -10.14 11.15 10.92
C VAL A 85 -8.69 11.60 10.97
N TYR A 86 -8.10 12.13 9.89
CA TYR A 86 -6.72 12.65 9.93
C TYR A 86 -6.51 13.70 11.00
N GLN A 87 -7.45 14.64 11.13
CA GLN A 87 -7.41 15.70 12.14
C GLN A 87 -7.45 15.13 13.57
N ALA A 88 -8.35 14.20 13.83
CA ALA A 88 -8.52 13.59 15.15
C ALA A 88 -7.28 12.81 15.60
N PHE A 89 -6.65 12.09 14.67
CA PHE A 89 -5.41 11.36 14.96
C PHE A 89 -4.14 12.23 14.93
N GLY A 90 -4.27 13.51 14.55
CA GLY A 90 -3.21 14.50 14.68
C GLY A 90 -1.99 14.28 13.81
N ILE A 91 -2.12 13.58 12.69
CA ILE A 91 -1.02 13.47 11.74
C ILE A 91 -1.08 14.61 10.71
N PRO A 92 0.06 15.10 10.22
CA PRO A 92 0.09 16.02 9.08
C PRO A 92 -0.57 15.38 7.87
N TYR A 93 -1.45 16.12 7.19
CA TYR A 93 -2.08 15.63 5.97
C TYR A 93 -2.22 16.75 4.93
N PHE A 94 -2.43 16.36 3.68
CA PHE A 94 -2.59 17.24 2.53
C PHE A 94 -3.84 16.88 1.75
N ASN A 95 -4.54 17.88 1.23
CA ASN A 95 -5.71 17.69 0.39
C ASN A 95 -5.32 17.73 -1.08
N GLU A 96 -5.48 16.61 -1.81
CA GLU A 96 -5.33 16.55 -3.26
C GLU A 96 -6.73 16.59 -3.92
N GLN A 97 -6.96 17.64 -4.71
CA GLN A 97 -8.27 17.90 -5.34
C GLN A 97 -8.52 17.04 -6.58
N ARG A 98 -7.46 16.61 -7.25
CA ARG A 98 -7.54 15.78 -8.47
C ARG A 98 -7.72 14.32 -8.07
N LYS A 99 -8.84 13.75 -8.50
CA LYS A 99 -9.28 12.42 -8.08
C LYS A 99 -8.58 11.30 -8.85
N SER A 100 -7.47 10.80 -8.34
CA SER A 100 -6.91 9.49 -8.71
C SER A 100 -5.84 9.05 -7.71
N PRO A 101 -5.57 7.73 -7.58
CA PRO A 101 -4.47 7.23 -6.76
C PRO A 101 -3.11 7.82 -7.17
N GLY A 102 -2.88 8.03 -8.47
CA GLY A 102 -1.65 8.63 -8.98
C GLY A 102 -1.42 10.05 -8.45
N TYR A 103 -2.46 10.90 -8.46
CA TYR A 103 -2.37 12.25 -7.91
C TYR A 103 -2.15 12.24 -6.40
N ALA A 104 -2.86 11.37 -5.66
CA ALA A 104 -2.69 11.24 -4.22
C ALA A 104 -1.26 10.79 -3.86
N ARG A 105 -0.71 9.81 -4.57
CA ARG A 105 0.66 9.32 -4.35
C ARG A 105 1.70 10.37 -4.73
N GLN A 106 1.49 11.11 -5.83
CA GLN A 106 2.38 12.21 -6.21
C GLN A 106 2.35 13.33 -5.17
N CYS A 107 1.17 13.74 -4.71
CA CYS A 107 1.01 14.72 -3.63
C CYS A 107 1.77 14.27 -2.37
N GLY A 108 1.63 13.01 -1.97
CA GLY A 108 2.37 12.44 -0.85
C GLY A 108 3.88 12.45 -1.04
N LEU A 109 4.37 12.13 -2.25
CA LEU A 109 5.80 12.17 -2.57
C LEU A 109 6.35 13.59 -2.52
N ASP A 110 5.61 14.57 -3.03
CA ASP A 110 6.01 15.98 -3.08
C ASP A 110 6.16 16.60 -1.68
N HIS A 111 5.32 16.18 -0.73
CA HIS A 111 5.33 16.68 0.65
C HIS A 111 6.18 15.84 1.62
N SER A 112 6.67 14.67 1.18
CA SER A 112 7.50 13.81 2.00
C SER A 112 8.95 14.31 2.07
N ARG A 113 9.60 14.16 3.25
CA ARG A 113 10.97 14.63 3.49
C ARG A 113 11.99 13.51 3.54
N GLY A 114 11.54 12.28 3.79
CA GLY A 114 12.40 11.11 3.90
C GLY A 114 13.11 10.75 2.60
N GLN A 115 14.29 10.17 2.73
CA GLN A 115 15.03 9.59 1.61
C GLN A 115 14.33 8.34 1.05
N TYR A 116 13.61 7.61 1.91
CA TYR A 116 12.84 6.43 1.54
C TYR A 116 11.35 6.69 1.75
N HIS A 117 10.55 6.29 0.77
CA HIS A 117 9.11 6.52 0.75
C HIS A 117 8.36 5.21 0.76
N PHE A 118 7.35 5.10 1.62
CA PHE A 118 6.48 3.95 1.77
C PHE A 118 5.04 4.34 1.39
N PHE A 119 4.49 3.66 0.40
CA PHE A 119 3.07 3.77 0.08
C PHE A 119 2.25 2.94 1.06
N ILE A 120 1.18 3.54 1.55
CA ILE A 120 0.24 2.95 2.50
C ILE A 120 -1.17 3.17 1.98
N ASP A 121 -1.99 2.12 1.95
CA ASP A 121 -3.41 2.22 1.65
C ASP A 121 -4.21 2.26 2.97
N ALA A 122 -5.22 3.13 3.04
CA ALA A 122 -5.99 3.42 4.25
C ALA A 122 -6.85 2.26 4.77
N ASP A 123 -7.06 1.21 3.95
CA ASP A 123 -7.85 0.01 4.27
C ASP A 123 -6.99 -1.19 4.73
N THR A 124 -5.73 -0.96 5.07
CA THR A 124 -4.74 -2.01 5.32
C THR A 124 -4.11 -1.87 6.70
N PHE A 125 -3.87 -2.99 7.38
CA PHE A 125 -3.15 -3.06 8.66
C PHE A 125 -1.69 -3.42 8.43
N TYR A 126 -0.78 -2.73 9.11
CA TYR A 126 0.66 -2.91 8.96
C TYR A 126 1.28 -3.52 10.22
N PRO A 127 2.06 -4.62 10.08
CA PRO A 127 2.67 -5.25 11.24
C PRO A 127 3.82 -4.39 11.83
N PRO A 128 4.12 -4.52 13.13
CA PRO A 128 5.08 -3.65 13.81
C PRO A 128 6.45 -3.55 13.14
N LEU A 129 6.99 -4.62 12.57
CA LEU A 129 8.31 -4.66 11.94
C LEU A 129 8.30 -4.35 10.43
N TYR A 130 7.17 -3.87 9.89
CA TYR A 130 6.97 -3.67 8.45
C TYR A 130 8.06 -2.76 7.84
N VAL A 131 8.27 -1.60 8.42
CA VAL A 131 9.24 -0.61 7.92
C VAL A 131 10.65 -1.17 7.97
N ASP A 132 11.08 -1.69 9.11
CA ASP A 132 12.45 -2.17 9.31
C ASP A 132 12.83 -3.32 8.38
N ILE A 133 11.93 -4.26 8.19
CA ILE A 133 12.19 -5.41 7.30
C ILE A 133 12.30 -4.97 5.83
N LEU A 134 11.47 -4.03 5.36
CA LEU A 134 11.60 -3.51 4.02
C LEU A 134 12.87 -2.66 3.86
N MET A 135 13.20 -1.84 4.86
CA MET A 135 14.41 -1.00 4.86
C MET A 135 15.69 -1.83 4.78
N GLN A 136 15.79 -2.96 5.51
CA GLN A 136 16.93 -3.88 5.43
C GLN A 136 17.22 -4.36 4.00
N THR A 137 16.18 -4.43 3.17
CA THR A 137 16.33 -4.80 1.75
C THR A 137 16.57 -3.58 0.87
N LEU A 138 15.86 -2.48 1.13
CA LEU A 138 15.90 -1.27 0.32
C LEU A 138 17.23 -0.51 0.43
N GLN A 139 17.91 -0.61 1.57
CA GLN A 139 19.23 0.01 1.77
C GLN A 139 20.38 -0.71 1.04
N LYS A 140 20.15 -1.87 0.44
CA LYS A 140 21.17 -2.54 -0.37
C LYS A 140 21.47 -1.72 -1.62
N LYS A 141 22.75 -1.51 -1.90
CA LYS A 141 23.24 -0.60 -2.95
C LYS A 141 22.60 -0.81 -4.33
N GLU A 142 22.29 -2.06 -4.68
CA GLU A 142 21.70 -2.42 -5.98
C GLU A 142 20.16 -2.41 -6.00
N VAL A 143 19.49 -1.97 -4.94
CA VAL A 143 18.02 -1.98 -4.83
C VAL A 143 17.46 -0.56 -4.92
N SER A 144 16.60 -0.32 -5.92
CA SER A 144 15.91 0.97 -6.10
C SER A 144 14.54 1.01 -5.42
N CYS A 145 13.86 -0.14 -5.39
CA CYS A 145 12.56 -0.26 -4.76
C CYS A 145 12.27 -1.69 -4.31
N VAL A 146 11.29 -1.84 -3.41
CA VAL A 146 10.91 -3.11 -2.81
C VAL A 146 9.40 -3.26 -2.72
N GLY A 147 8.90 -4.45 -3.04
CA GLY A 147 7.54 -4.89 -2.74
C GLY A 147 7.53 -6.01 -1.72
N ALA A 148 6.35 -6.35 -1.21
CA ALA A 148 6.17 -7.46 -0.28
C ALA A 148 4.88 -8.23 -0.59
N PHE A 149 4.73 -9.42 0.02
CA PHE A 149 3.45 -10.12 0.04
C PHE A 149 2.50 -9.47 1.04
N TRP A 150 1.21 -9.71 0.84
CA TRP A 150 0.14 -9.27 1.75
C TRP A 150 -0.82 -10.42 2.04
N SER A 151 -1.66 -10.27 3.03
CA SER A 151 -2.70 -11.23 3.40
C SER A 151 -4.07 -10.56 3.45
N TYR A 152 -5.10 -11.39 3.53
CA TYR A 152 -6.47 -10.96 3.77
C TYR A 152 -6.93 -11.44 5.14
N TYR A 153 -7.79 -10.68 5.83
CA TYR A 153 -8.46 -11.16 7.02
C TYR A 153 -9.69 -12.02 6.63
N PRO A 154 -10.03 -13.08 7.40
CA PRO A 154 -11.23 -13.87 7.14
C PRO A 154 -12.49 -13.11 7.57
N ASP A 155 -13.59 -13.31 6.83
CA ASP A 155 -14.91 -12.77 7.11
C ASP A 155 -15.99 -13.86 6.96
N ALA A 156 -17.29 -13.46 7.00
CA ALA A 156 -18.41 -14.38 6.86
C ALA A 156 -18.45 -15.09 5.49
N HIS A 157 -17.89 -14.48 4.45
CA HIS A 157 -17.90 -15.02 3.08
C HIS A 157 -16.58 -15.69 2.68
N HIS A 158 -15.51 -15.43 3.42
CA HIS A 158 -14.15 -15.87 3.11
C HIS A 158 -13.51 -16.58 4.28
N SER A 159 -13.55 -17.93 4.22
CA SER A 159 -12.99 -18.76 5.28
C SER A 159 -11.46 -18.61 5.38
N TYR A 160 -10.92 -18.76 6.59
CA TYR A 160 -9.49 -18.71 6.85
C TYR A 160 -8.67 -19.65 5.94
N TRP A 161 -9.13 -20.91 5.82
CA TRP A 161 -8.44 -21.91 5.00
C TRP A 161 -8.52 -21.61 3.50
N GLY A 162 -9.69 -21.15 3.02
CA GLY A 162 -9.84 -20.71 1.64
C GLY A 162 -8.89 -19.57 1.27
N LEU A 163 -8.75 -18.59 2.18
CA LEU A 163 -7.80 -17.50 2.00
C LEU A 163 -6.34 -17.98 2.00
N LYS A 164 -5.97 -18.93 2.86
CA LYS A 164 -4.60 -19.47 2.90
C LYS A 164 -4.23 -20.21 1.61
N VAL A 165 -5.15 -20.99 1.05
CA VAL A 165 -4.96 -21.63 -0.26
C VAL A 165 -4.84 -20.59 -1.37
N PHE A 166 -5.74 -19.58 -1.37
CA PHE A 166 -5.67 -18.49 -2.33
C PHE A 166 -4.35 -17.72 -2.23
N GLU A 167 -3.92 -17.35 -1.03
CA GLU A 167 -2.66 -16.65 -0.79
C GLU A 167 -1.46 -17.49 -1.29
N PHE A 168 -1.46 -18.79 -1.02
CA PHE A 168 -0.40 -19.67 -1.46
C PHE A 168 -0.27 -19.72 -3.00
N ILE A 169 -1.40 -19.87 -3.70
CA ILE A 169 -1.40 -19.89 -5.18
C ILE A 169 -0.94 -18.54 -5.73
N ARG A 170 -1.49 -17.43 -5.20
CA ARG A 170 -1.10 -16.07 -5.60
C ARG A 170 0.38 -15.81 -5.33
N ASP A 171 0.87 -16.15 -4.16
CA ASP A 171 2.26 -15.91 -3.75
C ASP A 171 3.24 -16.72 -4.61
N THR A 172 2.88 -17.95 -4.95
CA THR A 172 3.65 -18.78 -5.87
C THR A 172 3.70 -18.15 -7.27
N PHE A 173 2.56 -17.67 -7.76
CA PHE A 173 2.50 -16.98 -9.04
C PHE A 173 3.35 -15.70 -9.04
N LEU A 174 3.20 -14.82 -8.04
CA LEU A 174 4.00 -13.60 -7.92
C LEU A 174 5.49 -13.91 -7.79
N PHE A 175 5.84 -14.99 -7.09
CA PHE A 175 7.22 -15.43 -6.99
C PHE A 175 7.83 -15.77 -8.34
N VAL A 176 7.14 -16.56 -9.16
CA VAL A 176 7.61 -16.91 -10.51
C VAL A 176 7.64 -15.67 -11.42
N GLN A 177 6.60 -14.82 -11.34
CA GLN A 177 6.52 -13.59 -12.12
C GLN A 177 7.66 -12.61 -11.79
N HIS A 178 8.06 -12.54 -10.52
CA HIS A 178 9.12 -11.63 -10.06
C HIS A 178 10.45 -11.83 -10.81
N PHE A 179 10.78 -13.04 -11.23
CA PHE A 179 12.02 -13.30 -11.97
C PHE A 179 12.03 -12.69 -13.38
N LYS A 180 10.85 -12.54 -14.00
CA LYS A 180 10.73 -12.03 -15.38
C LYS A 180 10.24 -10.59 -15.44
N ARG A 181 9.20 -10.29 -14.67
CA ARG A 181 8.49 -9.00 -14.67
C ARG A 181 8.23 -8.54 -13.23
N PRO A 182 9.28 -8.17 -12.46
CA PRO A 182 9.14 -7.79 -11.04
C PRO A 182 8.23 -6.58 -10.84
N GLU A 183 8.17 -5.65 -11.77
CA GLU A 183 7.30 -4.46 -11.73
C GLU A 183 5.81 -4.84 -11.68
N LEU A 184 5.41 -5.95 -12.29
CA LEU A 184 4.02 -6.43 -12.24
C LEU A 184 3.64 -7.07 -10.90
N CYS A 185 4.60 -7.31 -10.02
CA CYS A 185 4.38 -7.84 -8.67
C CYS A 185 4.15 -6.74 -7.63
N ILE A 186 4.46 -5.49 -7.98
CA ILE A 186 4.30 -4.35 -7.08
C ILE A 186 2.82 -4.01 -6.88
N ARG A 187 2.48 -3.63 -5.65
CA ARG A 187 1.15 -3.12 -5.27
C ARG A 187 1.34 -1.95 -4.32
N GLY A 188 0.53 -0.92 -4.48
CA GLY A 188 0.65 0.31 -3.73
C GLY A 188 0.73 0.12 -2.22
N MET A 189 -0.09 -0.74 -1.64
CA MET A 189 -0.08 -1.01 -0.20
C MET A 189 1.18 -1.71 0.33
N VAL A 190 2.07 -2.20 -0.53
CA VAL A 190 3.30 -2.92 -0.16
C VAL A 190 4.49 -2.46 -0.99
N PHE A 191 4.59 -1.17 -1.22
CA PHE A 191 5.61 -0.59 -2.07
C PHE A 191 6.44 0.46 -1.32
N ALA A 192 7.76 0.27 -1.31
CA ALA A 192 8.70 1.23 -0.78
C ALA A 192 9.88 1.44 -1.76
N PHE A 193 10.41 2.66 -1.80
CA PHE A 193 11.43 3.03 -2.78
C PHE A 193 12.28 4.20 -2.30
N ASN A 194 13.40 4.43 -2.99
CA ASN A 194 14.20 5.62 -2.80
C ASN A 194 13.48 6.83 -3.43
N ALA A 195 13.08 7.80 -2.59
CA ALA A 195 12.30 8.95 -2.99
C ALA A 195 13.08 9.90 -3.94
N THR A 196 14.41 9.94 -3.84
CA THR A 196 15.24 10.76 -4.73
C THR A 196 15.09 10.31 -6.18
N TYR A 197 15.06 9.01 -6.42
CA TYR A 197 14.86 8.45 -7.76
C TYR A 197 13.41 8.67 -8.24
N ALA A 198 12.44 8.46 -7.35
CA ALA A 198 11.03 8.62 -7.71
C ALA A 198 10.68 10.06 -8.09
N ARG A 199 11.27 11.07 -7.43
CA ARG A 199 11.09 12.49 -7.79
C ARG A 199 11.63 12.85 -9.17
N GLN A 200 12.61 12.10 -9.69
CA GLN A 200 13.11 12.28 -11.06
C GLN A 200 12.18 11.66 -12.11
N GLU A 201 11.48 10.58 -11.75
CA GLU A 201 10.61 9.84 -12.68
C GLU A 201 9.18 10.34 -12.70
N GLN A 202 8.70 10.90 -11.61
CA GLN A 202 7.32 11.25 -11.34
C GLN A 202 6.36 10.04 -11.37
N ILE A 203 5.30 10.12 -10.61
CA ILE A 203 4.27 9.08 -10.58
C ILE A 203 3.26 9.37 -11.70
N ARG A 204 2.87 8.38 -12.46
CA ARG A 204 1.85 8.54 -13.49
C ARG A 204 0.50 8.93 -12.87
N THR A 205 0.00 10.07 -13.23
CA THR A 205 -1.28 10.63 -12.75
C THR A 205 -2.40 10.51 -13.79
N ASP A 206 -2.04 10.17 -15.01
CA ASP A 206 -2.91 10.04 -16.18
C ASP A 206 -3.60 8.68 -16.27
N ILE A 207 -3.28 7.74 -15.37
CA ILE A 207 -3.86 6.40 -15.33
C ILE A 207 -4.66 6.16 -14.06
N ARG A 208 -5.70 5.34 -14.15
CA ARG A 208 -6.57 4.98 -13.02
C ARG A 208 -6.00 3.87 -12.15
N ARG A 209 -5.19 2.98 -12.72
CA ARG A 209 -4.59 1.82 -12.03
C ARG A 209 -3.23 1.50 -12.59
N GLY A 210 -2.32 1.03 -11.73
CA GLY A 210 -1.00 0.55 -12.13
C GLY A 210 0.08 1.64 -12.05
N GLU A 211 -0.19 2.76 -11.41
CA GLU A 211 0.76 3.83 -11.13
C GLU A 211 1.97 3.32 -10.33
N ASP A 212 1.73 2.37 -9.41
CA ASP A 212 2.75 1.68 -8.60
C ASP A 212 3.69 0.82 -9.46
N GLY A 213 3.13 -0.03 -10.32
CA GLY A 213 3.91 -0.86 -11.25
C GLY A 213 4.66 -0.04 -12.29
N SER A 214 4.04 1.05 -12.78
CA SER A 214 4.67 1.99 -13.71
C SER A 214 5.87 2.69 -13.08
N LEU A 215 5.71 3.20 -11.84
CA LEU A 215 6.82 3.78 -11.09
C LEU A 215 7.93 2.75 -10.84
N ALA A 216 7.57 1.53 -10.42
CA ALA A 216 8.56 0.47 -10.19
C ALA A 216 9.36 0.15 -11.46
N LEU A 217 8.71 0.14 -12.64
CA LEU A 217 9.38 -0.05 -13.93
C LEU A 217 10.35 1.10 -14.22
N ALA A 218 9.94 2.35 -13.99
CA ALA A 218 10.81 3.52 -14.18
C ALA A 218 12.01 3.49 -13.22
N LEU A 219 11.81 3.07 -11.96
CA LEU A 219 12.89 2.97 -10.97
C LEU A 219 13.92 1.87 -11.27
N LYS A 220 13.60 0.94 -12.17
CA LYS A 220 14.49 -0.18 -12.54
C LYS A 220 15.84 0.28 -13.14
N LYS A 221 15.90 1.48 -13.71
CA LYS A 221 17.15 2.05 -14.23
C LYS A 221 18.16 2.44 -13.14
N TYR A 222 17.67 2.67 -11.90
CA TYR A 222 18.52 3.01 -10.75
C TYR A 222 18.92 1.81 -9.91
N GLY A 223 18.34 0.64 -10.17
CA GLY A 223 18.63 -0.59 -9.44
C GLY A 223 17.56 -1.65 -9.64
N ARG A 224 17.75 -2.81 -9.04
CA ARG A 224 16.78 -3.91 -9.14
C ARG A 224 15.56 -3.66 -8.27
N ILE A 225 14.42 -4.17 -8.70
CA ILE A 225 13.21 -4.30 -7.91
C ILE A 225 13.36 -5.55 -7.03
N ALA A 226 13.36 -5.39 -5.71
CA ALA A 226 13.43 -6.50 -4.78
C ALA A 226 12.04 -6.88 -4.25
N PHE A 227 11.92 -8.10 -3.68
CA PHE A 227 10.67 -8.59 -3.12
C PHE A 227 10.89 -9.26 -1.77
N VAL A 228 10.23 -8.74 -0.72
CA VAL A 228 10.34 -9.25 0.64
C VAL A 228 9.28 -10.31 0.89
N ARG A 229 9.71 -11.47 1.42
CA ARG A 229 8.84 -12.62 1.72
C ARG A 229 8.64 -12.87 3.21
N ASN A 230 9.25 -12.03 4.05
CA ASN A 230 9.16 -12.19 5.48
C ASN A 230 7.70 -12.01 5.95
N ARG A 231 7.18 -12.99 6.70
CA ARG A 231 5.81 -12.96 7.22
C ARG A 231 5.57 -11.83 8.21
N GLN A 232 6.60 -11.36 8.91
CA GLN A 232 6.53 -10.25 9.85
C GLN A 232 6.42 -8.87 9.15
N ALA A 233 6.64 -8.83 7.83
CA ALA A 233 6.42 -7.63 7.00
C ALA A 233 5.19 -7.78 6.08
N ARG A 234 4.27 -8.70 6.40
CA ARG A 234 3.10 -8.98 5.56
C ARG A 234 1.89 -8.20 6.07
N PRO A 235 1.49 -7.10 5.43
CA PRO A 235 0.27 -6.37 5.78
C PRO A 235 -0.98 -7.22 5.55
N VAL A 236 -2.08 -6.82 6.19
CA VAL A 236 -3.38 -7.47 6.06
C VAL A 236 -4.40 -6.45 5.60
N THR A 237 -5.09 -6.75 4.51
CA THR A 237 -6.06 -5.86 3.88
C THR A 237 -7.44 -6.52 3.74
N GLY A 238 -8.44 -5.72 3.39
CA GLY A 238 -9.78 -6.17 3.05
C GLY A 238 -9.92 -6.65 1.60
N TYR A 239 -11.16 -6.90 1.19
CA TYR A 239 -11.50 -7.54 -0.09
C TYR A 239 -11.81 -6.54 -1.21
N GLY A 240 -11.58 -5.23 -1.03
CA GLY A 240 -12.02 -4.17 -1.94
C GLY A 240 -11.84 -4.45 -3.43
N THR A 241 -10.76 -5.16 -3.81
CA THR A 241 -10.48 -5.56 -5.19
C THR A 241 -10.96 -6.98 -5.55
N LEU A 242 -11.37 -7.80 -4.56
CA LEU A 242 -11.86 -9.18 -4.80
C LEU A 242 -13.38 -9.22 -5.00
N GLY A 243 -14.11 -8.24 -4.44
CA GLY A 243 -15.56 -8.21 -4.44
C GLY A 243 -16.17 -9.31 -3.56
N ASN A 244 -17.49 -9.32 -3.41
CA ASN A 244 -18.24 -10.31 -2.63
C ASN A 244 -18.40 -11.67 -3.35
N GLY A 245 -17.67 -11.91 -4.45
CA GLY A 245 -17.75 -13.13 -5.23
C GLY A 245 -16.88 -14.27 -4.69
N SER A 246 -17.13 -15.50 -5.18
CA SER A 246 -16.30 -16.66 -4.85
C SER A 246 -14.81 -16.36 -5.10
N LEU A 247 -13.96 -16.66 -4.10
CA LEU A 247 -12.49 -16.58 -4.23
C LEU A 247 -11.98 -17.33 -5.46
N PHE A 248 -12.60 -18.46 -5.77
CA PHE A 248 -12.24 -19.28 -6.92
C PHE A 248 -12.61 -18.60 -8.25
N ALA A 249 -13.78 -17.95 -8.33
CA ALA A 249 -14.19 -17.19 -9.52
C ALA A 249 -13.30 -15.96 -9.72
N SER A 250 -12.90 -15.28 -8.65
CA SER A 250 -11.97 -14.15 -8.70
C SER A 250 -10.57 -14.59 -9.14
N LEU A 251 -10.10 -15.76 -8.70
CA LEU A 251 -8.88 -16.41 -9.16
C LEU A 251 -8.95 -16.76 -10.65
N LEU A 252 -10.01 -17.45 -11.07
CA LEU A 252 -10.23 -17.83 -12.48
C LEU A 252 -10.31 -16.60 -13.40
N LYS A 253 -11.02 -15.56 -12.99
CA LYS A 253 -11.12 -14.32 -13.78
C LYS A 253 -9.75 -13.62 -13.89
N ARG A 254 -8.99 -13.57 -12.81
CA ARG A 254 -7.63 -13.00 -12.81
C ARG A 254 -6.65 -13.86 -13.61
N THR A 255 -6.69 -15.18 -13.45
CA THR A 255 -5.87 -16.09 -14.27
C THR A 255 -6.27 -16.05 -15.74
N GLN A 256 -7.54 -15.93 -16.08
CA GLN A 256 -7.97 -15.76 -17.48
C GLN A 256 -7.50 -14.44 -18.10
N ILE A 257 -7.59 -13.32 -17.34
CA ILE A 257 -7.05 -12.01 -17.78
C ILE A 257 -5.53 -12.11 -17.93
N GLN A 258 -4.85 -12.81 -17.02
CA GLN A 258 -3.41 -13.00 -17.09
C GLN A 258 -3.00 -14.03 -18.15
N MET A 259 -3.80 -15.06 -18.39
CA MET A 259 -3.57 -16.02 -19.50
C MET A 259 -3.71 -15.38 -20.88
N LYS A 260 -4.64 -14.44 -21.06
CA LYS A 260 -4.68 -13.58 -22.26
C LYS A 260 -3.42 -12.70 -22.39
N GLY A 261 -2.71 -12.46 -21.30
CA GLY A 261 -1.42 -11.76 -21.24
C GLY A 261 -0.19 -12.67 -21.14
N ILE A 262 -0.34 -14.01 -21.24
CA ILE A 262 0.80 -14.95 -21.08
C ILE A 262 1.91 -14.66 -22.10
N SER A 263 1.57 -14.29 -23.33
CA SER A 263 2.56 -13.82 -24.30
C SER A 263 3.34 -12.59 -23.77
N ARG A 264 2.67 -11.68 -23.06
CA ARG A 264 3.29 -10.49 -22.45
C ARG A 264 4.15 -10.80 -21.23
N ILE A 265 3.92 -11.92 -20.54
CA ILE A 265 4.76 -12.38 -19.42
C ILE A 265 6.13 -12.85 -19.95
N PHE A 266 6.19 -13.36 -21.16
CA PHE A 266 7.41 -13.89 -21.76
C PHE A 266 8.21 -12.85 -22.57
N PHE A 267 7.61 -11.77 -23.00
CA PHE A 267 8.29 -10.71 -23.74
C PHE A 267 8.57 -9.49 -22.83
N LYS A 268 9.82 -9.02 -22.84
CA LYS A 268 10.19 -7.74 -22.19
C LYS A 268 9.49 -6.60 -22.94
N THR A 269 8.67 -5.84 -22.25
CA THR A 269 8.17 -4.55 -22.74
C THR A 269 8.90 -3.42 -21.99
N GLU A 270 9.42 -2.46 -22.73
CA GLU A 270 10.11 -1.29 -22.16
C GLU A 270 9.12 -0.20 -21.72
N LYS A 271 7.85 -0.34 -22.09
CA LYS A 271 6.77 0.59 -21.71
C LYS A 271 5.67 -0.15 -20.97
N TYR A 272 5.11 0.51 -19.96
CA TYR A 272 3.89 0.08 -19.31
C TYR A 272 2.73 0.38 -20.28
N GLU A 273 2.15 -0.68 -20.87
CA GLU A 273 1.03 -0.53 -21.82
C GLU A 273 -0.28 -0.31 -21.05
N ASP A 274 -0.93 0.81 -21.31
CA ASP A 274 -2.26 1.12 -20.81
C ASP A 274 -3.33 0.82 -21.86
N SER A 275 -4.50 0.36 -21.41
CA SER A 275 -5.70 0.36 -22.23
C SER A 275 -6.35 1.76 -22.19
N GLU A 276 -7.08 2.16 -23.22
CA GLU A 276 -7.80 3.46 -23.24
C GLU A 276 -8.72 3.62 -22.03
N ASP A 277 -9.36 2.53 -21.57
CA ASP A 277 -10.21 2.50 -20.35
C ASP A 277 -9.46 2.82 -19.05
N ASN A 278 -8.13 2.82 -19.07
CA ASN A 278 -7.28 3.09 -17.89
C ASN A 278 -6.86 4.56 -17.77
N LEU A 279 -7.12 5.39 -18.75
CA LEU A 279 -6.76 6.81 -18.72
C LEU A 279 -7.73 7.62 -17.85
N VAL A 280 -7.20 8.62 -17.13
CA VAL A 280 -8.01 9.57 -16.37
C VAL A 280 -8.56 10.61 -17.35
N GLY A 281 -9.90 10.68 -17.48
CA GLY A 281 -10.54 11.65 -18.36
C GLY A 281 -11.05 11.09 -19.70
N SER A 282 -10.96 9.77 -19.91
CA SER A 282 -11.66 9.07 -21.01
C SER A 282 -13.08 8.70 -20.61
#